data_de30fa5568823afa01a54037b4a38d99
#
_entry.id   de30fa5568823afa01a54037b4a38d99
#
_cell.length_a   1.000
_cell.length_b   1.000
_cell.length_c   1.000
_cell.angle_alpha   90.00
_cell.angle_beta   90.00
_cell.angle_gamma   90.00
#
_symmetry.space_group_name_H-M   'P 1'
#
loop_
_entity.id
_entity.type
_entity.pdbx_description
1 polymer ?
#
loop_
_entity_poly.entity_id
_entity_poly.type
_entity_poly.pdbx_seq_one_letter_code
_entity_poly.pdbx_strand_id
1 'polypeptide(L)'
;MKVILLQDVKGKGKKGQMLEVSDGYARNFMLPKKLAIEATTDAINTMRMNDKATQERIAREKAEALATSKKLREMTVIVKAKGGGAGRLFGSVTNAEIADALAKQGVKLDKRKIVLNENIKNVGTYTVTCKLGYEISAPLSVKIEEQ
;
A
#
# COMPACT_ATOMS: atom_id res chain seq x y z
N MET A 1 -32.59 10.82 -17.13
CA MET A 1 -31.38 11.63 -17.20
C MET A 1 -30.24 10.84 -16.62
N LYS A 2 -29.12 10.79 -17.31
CA LYS A 2 -27.92 10.10 -16.83
C LYS A 2 -27.05 11.07 -16.06
N VAL A 3 -26.59 10.64 -14.92
CA VAL A 3 -25.70 11.43 -14.03
C VAL A 3 -24.51 10.60 -13.59
N ILE A 4 -23.41 11.30 -13.29
CA ILE A 4 -22.19 10.68 -12.75
C ILE A 4 -22.08 11.12 -11.30
N LEU A 5 -21.94 10.15 -10.39
CA LEU A 5 -21.84 10.43 -8.98
C LEU A 5 -20.48 11.06 -8.63
N LEU A 6 -20.51 12.17 -7.92
CA LEU A 6 -19.31 12.86 -7.41
C LEU A 6 -18.87 12.34 -6.04
N GLN A 7 -19.76 11.66 -5.34
CA GLN A 7 -19.51 11.06 -4.04
C GLN A 7 -20.44 9.85 -3.85
N ASP A 8 -20.14 9.03 -2.86
CA ASP A 8 -20.96 7.87 -2.56
C ASP A 8 -22.34 8.31 -2.10
N VAL A 9 -23.38 7.78 -2.74
CA VAL A 9 -24.77 8.03 -2.40
C VAL A 9 -25.41 6.73 -1.93
N LYS A 10 -25.85 6.72 -0.67
CA LYS A 10 -26.49 5.57 -0.05
C LYS A 10 -27.76 5.18 -0.84
N GLY A 11 -27.83 3.92 -1.22
CA GLY A 11 -28.98 3.38 -1.97
C GLY A 11 -28.97 3.69 -3.47
N LYS A 12 -27.97 4.43 -3.98
CA LYS A 12 -27.85 4.77 -5.41
C LYS A 12 -26.57 4.24 -6.03
N GLY A 13 -25.43 4.46 -5.43
CA GLY A 13 -24.15 3.97 -5.96
C GLY A 13 -22.96 4.67 -5.34
N LYS A 14 -21.80 4.39 -5.89
CA LYS A 14 -20.51 4.90 -5.42
C LYS A 14 -19.99 6.03 -6.31
N LYS A 15 -19.06 6.80 -5.77
CA LYS A 15 -18.36 7.86 -6.51
C LYS A 15 -17.82 7.35 -7.85
N GLY A 16 -18.06 8.12 -8.90
CA GLY A 16 -17.61 7.80 -10.25
C GLY A 16 -18.54 6.87 -11.02
N GLN A 17 -19.60 6.38 -10.41
CA GLN A 17 -20.56 5.52 -11.07
C GLN A 17 -21.59 6.35 -11.87
N MET A 18 -21.91 5.90 -13.07
CA MET A 18 -22.94 6.52 -13.91
C MET A 18 -24.29 5.86 -13.61
N LEU A 19 -25.31 6.68 -13.33
CA LEU A 19 -26.66 6.22 -13.01
C LEU A 19 -27.68 6.93 -13.89
N GLU A 20 -28.79 6.26 -14.13
CA GLU A 20 -29.95 6.87 -14.73
C GLU A 20 -30.99 7.17 -13.63
N VAL A 21 -31.39 8.42 -13.51
CA VAL A 21 -32.36 8.90 -12.52
C VAL A 21 -33.40 9.77 -13.22
N SER A 22 -34.54 9.99 -12.54
CA SER A 22 -35.56 10.91 -13.07
C SER A 22 -35.00 12.34 -13.11
N ASP A 23 -35.46 13.11 -14.10
CA ASP A 23 -35.02 14.51 -14.27
C ASP A 23 -35.30 15.36 -13.03
N GLY A 24 -36.47 15.20 -12.43
CA GLY A 24 -36.84 15.90 -11.21
C GLY A 24 -35.93 15.57 -10.03
N TYR A 25 -35.62 14.31 -9.84
CA TYR A 25 -34.72 13.88 -8.76
C TYR A 25 -33.30 14.42 -8.98
N ALA A 26 -32.77 14.30 -10.18
CA ALA A 26 -31.43 14.82 -10.49
C ALA A 26 -31.36 16.34 -10.28
N ARG A 27 -32.28 17.09 -10.84
CA ARG A 27 -32.27 18.56 -10.76
C ARG A 27 -32.58 19.12 -9.37
N ASN A 28 -33.48 18.47 -8.64
CA ASN A 28 -33.92 18.97 -7.33
C ASN A 28 -33.09 18.47 -6.16
N PHE A 29 -32.43 17.31 -6.29
CA PHE A 29 -31.71 16.66 -5.21
C PHE A 29 -30.20 16.51 -5.48
N MET A 30 -29.84 15.88 -6.57
CA MET A 30 -28.44 15.55 -6.84
C MET A 30 -27.60 16.76 -7.25
N LEU A 31 -28.08 17.52 -8.22
CA LEU A 31 -27.32 18.67 -8.74
C LEU A 31 -27.15 19.80 -7.73
N PRO A 32 -28.20 20.24 -7.00
CA PRO A 32 -28.03 21.30 -6.01
C PRO A 32 -27.13 20.91 -4.84
N LYS A 33 -27.15 19.67 -4.44
CA LYS A 33 -26.31 19.15 -3.34
C LYS A 33 -24.92 18.73 -3.80
N LYS A 34 -24.61 18.87 -5.10
CA LYS A 34 -23.33 18.44 -5.70
C LYS A 34 -23.02 16.96 -5.45
N LEU A 35 -24.05 16.12 -5.39
CA LEU A 35 -23.88 14.67 -5.26
C LEU A 35 -23.52 14.02 -6.58
N ALA A 36 -23.96 14.61 -7.68
CA ALA A 36 -23.71 14.13 -9.02
C ALA A 36 -23.66 15.29 -10.02
N ILE A 37 -23.14 15.02 -11.18
CA ILE A 37 -23.16 15.94 -12.34
C ILE A 37 -23.88 15.28 -13.51
N GLU A 38 -24.38 16.08 -14.43
CA GLU A 38 -24.97 15.58 -15.66
C GLU A 38 -23.93 14.80 -16.48
N ALA A 39 -24.30 13.62 -16.96
CA ALA A 39 -23.44 12.78 -17.77
C ALA A 39 -23.39 13.28 -19.22
N THR A 40 -22.61 14.34 -19.44
CA THR A 40 -22.32 14.84 -20.79
C THR A 40 -21.20 14.01 -21.43
N THR A 41 -21.04 14.11 -22.76
CA THR A 41 -19.94 13.43 -23.48
C THR A 41 -18.58 13.82 -22.89
N ASP A 42 -18.38 15.10 -22.61
CA ASP A 42 -17.14 15.61 -22.02
C ASP A 42 -16.92 15.06 -20.61
N ALA A 43 -17.96 15.02 -19.77
CA ALA A 43 -17.87 14.48 -18.42
C ALA A 43 -17.55 12.97 -18.44
N ILE A 44 -18.16 12.21 -19.34
CA ILE A 44 -17.89 10.77 -19.51
C ILE A 44 -16.45 10.55 -19.97
N ASN A 45 -15.96 11.33 -20.91
CA ASN A 45 -14.60 11.24 -21.41
C ASN A 45 -13.57 11.56 -20.31
N THR A 46 -13.80 12.63 -19.54
CA THR A 46 -12.96 13.00 -18.41
C THR A 46 -12.91 11.89 -17.37
N MET A 47 -14.05 11.30 -17.04
CA MET A 47 -14.12 10.19 -16.09
C MET A 47 -13.33 8.97 -16.59
N ARG A 48 -13.48 8.59 -17.86
CA ARG A 48 -12.75 7.48 -18.46
C ARG A 48 -11.23 7.71 -18.44
N MET A 49 -10.80 8.93 -18.77
CA MET A 49 -9.37 9.29 -18.73
C MET A 49 -8.82 9.23 -17.31
N ASN A 50 -9.55 9.73 -16.32
CA ASN A 50 -9.14 9.66 -14.92
C ASN A 50 -9.07 8.22 -14.41
N ASP A 51 -10.06 7.38 -14.76
CA ASP A 51 -10.07 5.96 -14.39
C ASP A 51 -8.88 5.22 -15.01
N LYS A 52 -8.60 5.49 -16.28
CA LYS A 52 -7.46 4.89 -16.98
C LYS A 52 -6.14 5.30 -16.33
N ALA A 53 -5.96 6.58 -16.02
CA ALA A 53 -4.76 7.09 -15.35
C ALA A 53 -4.59 6.46 -13.96
N THR A 54 -5.69 6.31 -13.20
CA THR A 54 -5.68 5.66 -11.89
C THR A 54 -5.30 4.19 -12.00
N GLN A 55 -5.88 3.46 -12.96
CA GLN A 55 -5.56 2.05 -13.18
C GLN A 55 -4.11 1.85 -13.61
N GLU A 56 -3.58 2.70 -14.48
CA GLU A 56 -2.18 2.67 -14.88
C GLU A 56 -1.24 2.90 -13.70
N ARG A 57 -1.56 3.87 -12.84
CA ARG A 57 -0.80 4.13 -11.61
C ARG A 57 -0.81 2.92 -10.68
N ILE A 58 -1.97 2.33 -10.43
CA ILE A 58 -2.10 1.14 -9.59
C ILE A 58 -1.32 -0.04 -10.17
N ALA A 59 -1.42 -0.26 -11.48
CA ALA A 59 -0.68 -1.33 -12.15
C ALA A 59 0.83 -1.13 -12.01
N ARG A 60 1.32 0.11 -12.14
CA ARG A 60 2.73 0.44 -11.97
C ARG A 60 3.19 0.20 -10.54
N GLU A 61 2.44 0.66 -9.55
CA GLU A 61 2.74 0.46 -8.12
C GLU A 61 2.76 -1.03 -7.77
N LYS A 62 1.81 -1.80 -8.28
CA LYS A 62 1.79 -3.27 -8.11
C LYS A 62 3.01 -3.94 -8.74
N ALA A 63 3.39 -3.53 -9.94
CA ALA A 63 4.57 -4.07 -10.62
C ALA A 63 5.85 -3.77 -9.82
N GLU A 64 5.99 -2.55 -9.31
CA GLU A 64 7.11 -2.18 -8.44
C GLU A 64 7.12 -3.00 -7.14
N ALA A 65 5.97 -3.19 -6.52
CA ALA A 65 5.83 -4.00 -5.31
C ALA A 65 6.22 -5.47 -5.58
N LEU A 66 5.81 -6.03 -6.70
CA LEU A 66 6.19 -7.39 -7.10
C LEU A 66 7.70 -7.51 -7.35
N ALA A 67 8.31 -6.55 -8.03
CA ALA A 67 9.75 -6.52 -8.26
C ALA A 67 10.52 -6.43 -6.94
N THR A 68 10.07 -5.58 -6.03
CA THR A 68 10.64 -5.45 -4.68
C THR A 68 10.48 -6.75 -3.89
N SER A 69 9.33 -7.43 -4.00
CA SER A 69 9.10 -8.69 -3.31
C SER A 69 10.07 -9.78 -3.77
N LYS A 70 10.33 -9.87 -5.06
CA LYS A 70 11.33 -10.80 -5.61
C LYS A 70 12.73 -10.50 -5.07
N LYS A 71 13.11 -9.22 -5.05
CA LYS A 71 14.39 -8.80 -4.46
C LYS A 71 14.50 -9.21 -3.00
N LEU A 72 13.48 -8.96 -2.20
CA LEU A 72 13.47 -9.29 -0.77
C LEU A 72 13.58 -10.79 -0.51
N ARG A 73 12.98 -11.63 -1.36
CA ARG A 73 13.08 -13.08 -1.24
C ARG A 73 14.49 -13.62 -1.46
N GLU A 74 15.24 -12.96 -2.32
CA GLU A 74 16.60 -13.34 -2.67
C GLU A 74 17.66 -12.65 -1.80
N MET A 75 17.28 -11.60 -1.09
CA MET A 75 18.17 -10.84 -0.21
C MET A 75 18.20 -11.38 1.19
N THR A 76 19.40 -11.33 1.78
CA THR A 76 19.58 -11.49 3.22
C THR A 76 20.11 -10.18 3.78
N VAL A 77 19.39 -9.61 4.75
CA VAL A 77 19.78 -8.38 5.41
C VAL A 77 20.55 -8.72 6.67
N ILE A 78 21.73 -8.11 6.82
CA ILE A 78 22.54 -8.26 8.01
C ILE A 78 22.31 -7.06 8.92
N VAL A 79 21.83 -7.30 10.11
CA VAL A 79 21.63 -6.28 11.15
C VAL A 79 22.64 -6.52 12.26
N LYS A 80 23.46 -5.51 12.50
CA LYS A 80 24.42 -5.54 13.62
C LYS A 80 23.74 -4.94 14.84
N ALA A 81 23.76 -5.67 15.95
CA ALA A 81 23.22 -5.22 17.21
C ALA A 81 24.23 -5.43 18.32
N LYS A 82 24.17 -4.59 19.35
CA LYS A 82 25.04 -4.74 20.50
C LYS A 82 24.66 -6.00 21.27
N GLY A 83 25.61 -6.87 21.47
CA GLY A 83 25.43 -8.11 22.20
C GLY A 83 25.83 -8.01 23.67
N GLY A 84 25.12 -8.74 24.54
CA GLY A 84 25.41 -8.90 25.94
C GLY A 84 26.27 -10.11 26.29
N GLY A 85 26.82 -10.78 25.25
CA GLY A 85 27.54 -12.05 25.39
C GLY A 85 26.62 -13.27 25.31
N ALA A 86 27.18 -14.43 25.09
CA ALA A 86 26.45 -15.72 24.98
C ALA A 86 25.34 -15.73 23.90
N GLY A 87 25.49 -14.93 22.84
CA GLY A 87 24.50 -14.86 21.75
C GLY A 87 23.26 -14.05 22.06
N ARG A 88 23.18 -13.40 23.20
CA ARG A 88 22.07 -12.52 23.57
C ARG A 88 22.38 -11.07 23.21
N LEU A 89 21.35 -10.33 22.80
CA LEU A 89 21.45 -8.92 22.46
C LEU A 89 21.06 -8.05 23.64
N PHE A 90 21.67 -6.86 23.73
CA PHE A 90 21.21 -5.80 24.62
C PHE A 90 19.92 -5.20 24.03
N GLY A 91 18.78 -5.56 24.55
CA GLY A 91 17.50 -5.15 24.01
C GLY A 91 17.05 -6.03 22.84
N SER A 92 16.09 -5.54 22.07
CA SER A 92 15.52 -6.25 20.92
C SER A 92 15.75 -5.49 19.63
N VAL A 93 15.90 -6.23 18.54
CA VAL A 93 15.92 -5.62 17.19
C VAL A 93 14.51 -5.23 16.82
N THR A 94 14.31 -3.97 16.45
CA THR A 94 13.02 -3.42 16.07
C THR A 94 12.85 -3.34 14.57
N ASN A 95 11.60 -3.12 14.13
CA ASN A 95 11.29 -2.91 12.73
C ASN A 95 12.09 -1.74 12.13
N ALA A 96 12.37 -0.70 12.92
CA ALA A 96 13.14 0.45 12.48
C ALA A 96 14.57 0.07 12.09
N GLU A 97 15.21 -0.79 12.86
CA GLU A 97 16.58 -1.25 12.59
C GLU A 97 16.64 -2.09 11.31
N ILE A 98 15.65 -2.93 11.10
CA ILE A 98 15.52 -3.71 9.85
C ILE A 98 15.29 -2.78 8.64
N ALA A 99 14.43 -1.79 8.79
CA ALA A 99 14.17 -0.81 7.75
C ALA A 99 15.42 0.00 7.41
N ASP A 100 16.20 0.42 8.41
CA ASP A 100 17.47 1.13 8.20
C ASP A 100 18.49 0.25 7.48
N ALA A 101 18.58 -1.01 7.84
CA ALA A 101 19.48 -1.96 7.18
C ALA A 101 19.10 -2.20 5.72
N LEU A 102 17.79 -2.29 5.42
CA LEU A 102 17.28 -2.37 4.06
C LEU A 102 17.61 -1.12 3.25
N ALA A 103 17.45 0.06 3.85
CA ALA A 103 17.76 1.32 3.20
C ALA A 103 19.24 1.41 2.81
N LYS A 104 20.14 0.90 3.65
CA LYS A 104 21.58 0.83 3.34
C LYS A 104 21.89 -0.07 2.14
N GLN A 105 21.03 -1.07 1.90
CA GLN A 105 21.19 -1.97 0.74
C GLN A 105 20.45 -1.48 -0.51
N GLY A 106 19.85 -0.32 -0.45
CA GLY A 106 19.16 0.31 -1.59
C GLY A 106 17.66 0.03 -1.66
N VAL A 107 17.08 -0.63 -0.65
CA VAL A 107 15.64 -0.88 -0.59
C VAL A 107 15.02 0.04 0.45
N LYS A 108 14.22 0.98 0.00
CA LYS A 108 13.49 1.87 0.88
C LYS A 108 12.15 1.23 1.27
N LEU A 109 12.02 0.85 2.51
CA LEU A 109 10.81 0.26 3.06
C LEU A 109 10.49 0.89 4.41
N ASP A 110 9.21 1.24 4.62
CA ASP A 110 8.76 1.80 5.88
C ASP A 110 8.78 0.72 6.98
N LYS A 111 9.21 1.09 8.18
CA LYS A 111 9.17 0.21 9.35
C LYS A 111 7.78 -0.36 9.64
N ARG A 112 6.73 0.37 9.27
CA ARG A 112 5.33 -0.07 9.45
C ARG A 112 4.94 -1.22 8.52
N LYS A 113 5.65 -1.39 7.42
CA LYS A 113 5.43 -2.45 6.45
C LYS A 113 6.15 -3.75 6.81
N ILE A 114 7.03 -3.70 7.79
CA ILE A 114 7.76 -4.86 8.28
C ILE A 114 7.01 -5.45 9.47
N VAL A 115 6.65 -6.72 9.38
CA VAL A 115 5.95 -7.44 10.44
C VAL A 115 6.89 -8.43 11.09
N LEU A 116 7.17 -8.22 12.37
CA LEU A 116 7.91 -9.15 13.20
C LEU A 116 6.94 -10.03 13.96
N ASN A 117 7.09 -11.34 13.83
CA ASN A 117 6.29 -12.30 14.59
C ASN A 117 6.72 -12.35 16.05
N GLU A 118 8.01 -12.18 16.32
CA GLU A 118 8.59 -12.20 17.64
C GLU A 118 9.68 -11.14 17.75
N ASN A 119 9.90 -10.67 18.98
CA ASN A 119 11.02 -9.76 19.24
C ASN A 119 12.35 -10.52 19.10
N ILE A 120 13.25 -9.96 18.31
CA ILE A 120 14.58 -10.54 18.10
C ILE A 120 15.49 -10.13 19.26
N LYS A 121 15.84 -11.08 20.10
CA LYS A 121 16.70 -10.86 21.28
C LYS A 121 18.02 -11.61 21.21
N ASN A 122 18.16 -12.52 20.28
CA ASN A 122 19.34 -13.37 20.12
C ASN A 122 19.95 -13.20 18.74
N VAL A 123 21.22 -13.51 18.64
CA VAL A 123 21.93 -13.59 17.37
C VAL A 123 21.42 -14.80 16.57
N GLY A 124 21.23 -14.64 15.28
CA GLY A 124 20.78 -15.73 14.39
C GLY A 124 20.10 -15.21 13.15
N THR A 125 19.56 -16.14 12.40
CA THR A 125 18.79 -15.84 11.17
C THR A 125 17.30 -15.90 11.47
N TYR A 126 16.59 -14.85 11.12
CA TYR A 126 15.14 -14.72 11.30
C TYR A 126 14.47 -14.41 9.98
N THR A 127 13.24 -14.83 9.83
CA THR A 127 12.43 -14.47 8.68
C THR A 127 11.36 -13.48 9.12
N VAL A 128 11.31 -12.34 8.47
CA VAL A 128 10.30 -11.31 8.70
C VAL A 128 9.43 -11.16 7.47
N THR A 129 8.19 -10.75 7.66
CA THR A 129 7.26 -10.51 6.55
C THR A 129 7.24 -9.03 6.24
N CYS A 130 7.49 -8.68 4.98
CA CYS A 130 7.40 -7.31 4.49
C CYS A 130 6.11 -7.15 3.70
N LYS A 131 5.24 -6.24 4.13
CA LYS A 131 4.01 -5.90 3.41
C LYS A 131 4.31 -4.76 2.44
N LEU A 132 4.11 -5.00 1.16
CA LEU A 132 4.42 -4.05 0.09
C LEU A 132 3.20 -3.27 -0.42
N GLY A 133 2.01 -3.53 0.13
CA GLY A 133 0.75 -2.99 -0.36
C GLY A 133 0.07 -3.89 -1.38
N TYR A 134 -1.19 -3.59 -1.73
CA TYR A 134 -1.99 -4.38 -2.68
C TYR A 134 -2.01 -5.89 -2.39
N GLU A 135 -2.04 -6.28 -1.11
CA GLU A 135 -1.98 -7.67 -0.65
C GLU A 135 -0.68 -8.41 -1.02
N ILE A 136 0.33 -7.67 -1.47
CA ILE A 136 1.65 -8.23 -1.78
C ILE A 136 2.50 -8.24 -0.52
N SER A 137 2.98 -9.41 -0.15
CA SER A 137 3.92 -9.56 0.95
C SER A 137 5.08 -10.46 0.52
N ALA A 138 6.23 -10.27 1.15
CA ALA A 138 7.41 -11.07 0.86
C ALA A 138 8.14 -11.44 2.14
N PRO A 139 8.61 -12.69 2.26
CA PRO A 139 9.49 -13.05 3.36
C PRO A 139 10.88 -12.45 3.12
N LEU A 140 11.45 -11.88 4.17
CA LEU A 140 12.80 -11.33 4.16
C LEU A 140 13.64 -12.08 5.18
N SER A 141 14.78 -12.59 4.75
CA SER A 141 15.74 -13.19 5.65
C SER A 141 16.60 -12.13 6.31
N VAL A 142 16.60 -12.09 7.62
CA VAL A 142 17.37 -11.15 8.41
C VAL A 142 18.36 -11.93 9.25
N LYS A 143 19.63 -11.62 9.07
CA LYS A 143 20.71 -12.20 9.89
C LYS A 143 21.14 -11.17 10.92
N ILE A 144 21.05 -11.54 12.17
CA ILE A 144 21.47 -10.70 13.30
C ILE A 144 22.86 -11.11 13.71
N GLU A 145 23.79 -10.16 13.72
CA GLU A 145 25.15 -10.35 14.14
C GLU A 145 25.46 -9.46 15.35
N GLU A 146 26.30 -9.95 16.24
CA GLU A 146 26.80 -9.18 17.35
C GLU A 146 27.81 -8.15 16.84
N GLN A 147 27.68 -6.93 17.30
CA GLN A 147 28.56 -5.83 16.95
C GLN A 147 29.84 -5.85 17.80
#